data_5357b999fe185895716555b8b3b3336f
#
_entry.id   5357b999fe185895716555b8b3b3336f
#
_cell.length_a   1.000
_cell.length_b   1.000
_cell.length_c   1.000
_cell.angle_alpha   90.00
_cell.angle_beta   90.00
_cell.angle_gamma   90.00
#
_symmetry.space_group_name_H-M   'P 1'
#
loop_
_entity.id
_entity.type
_entity.pdbx_description
1 polymer ?
#
loop_
_entity_poly.entity_id
_entity_poly.type
_entity_poly.pdbx_seq_one_letter_code
_entity_poly.pdbx_strand_id
1 'polypeptide(L)'
;PGASISLQLHHHRNEHWIVVSGTAEVINNGDTYLLNQNESTYIVAGNKHRLSNPGVVMLIMIEVQTGEYLGEDDIVRFEDEYGRI
;
A
#
# COMPACT_ATOMS: atom_id res chain seq x y z
N PRO A 1 -3.13 13.76 -3.24
CA PRO A 1 -4.52 13.83 -2.76
C PRO A 1 -5.47 13.25 -3.79
N GLY A 2 -6.40 12.41 -3.34
CA GLY A 2 -7.36 11.77 -4.22
C GLY A 2 -6.83 10.65 -5.08
N ALA A 3 -5.54 10.37 -5.04
CA ALA A 3 -4.92 9.32 -5.84
C ALA A 3 -4.93 7.98 -5.10
N SER A 4 -4.94 6.91 -5.87
CA SER A 4 -4.76 5.57 -5.32
C SER A 4 -3.97 4.71 -6.29
N ILE A 5 -3.33 3.67 -5.76
CA ILE A 5 -2.70 2.66 -6.60
C ILE A 5 -3.66 1.51 -6.82
N SER A 6 -3.34 0.63 -7.78
CA SER A 6 -4.17 -0.54 -8.04
C SER A 6 -4.16 -1.50 -6.85
N LEU A 7 -5.19 -2.33 -6.77
CA LEU A 7 -5.22 -3.42 -5.81
C LEU A 7 -4.16 -4.45 -6.22
N GLN A 8 -3.25 -4.79 -5.31
CA GLN A 8 -2.04 -5.54 -5.60
C GLN A 8 -1.85 -6.70 -4.63
N LEU A 9 -0.98 -7.62 -5.02
CA LEU A 9 -0.55 -8.74 -4.20
C LEU A 9 0.89 -9.09 -4.58
N HIS A 10 1.72 -9.35 -3.58
CA HIS A 10 3.08 -9.85 -3.76
C HIS A 10 3.17 -11.25 -3.14
N HIS A 11 3.86 -12.17 -3.82
CA HIS A 11 3.96 -13.55 -3.37
C HIS A 11 5.14 -13.81 -2.44
N HIS A 12 6.21 -13.03 -2.54
CA HIS A 12 7.49 -13.37 -1.92
C HIS A 12 8.02 -12.30 -0.99
N ARG A 13 7.24 -11.26 -0.68
CA ARG A 13 7.68 -10.21 0.21
C ARG A 13 6.56 -9.71 1.11
N ASN A 14 6.97 -9.20 2.26
CA ASN A 14 6.11 -8.46 3.17
C ASN A 14 6.48 -6.99 3.10
N GLU A 15 5.56 -6.12 3.50
CA GLU A 15 5.82 -4.69 3.56
C GLU A 15 5.37 -4.14 4.90
N HIS A 16 6.10 -3.16 5.39
CA HIS A 16 5.71 -2.40 6.57
C HIS A 16 5.59 -0.94 6.13
N TRP A 17 4.39 -0.40 6.24
CA TRP A 17 4.08 0.95 5.80
C TRP A 17 3.92 1.86 7.01
N ILE A 18 4.62 2.99 7.02
CA ILE A 18 4.60 3.97 8.10
C ILE A 18 4.26 5.32 7.51
N VAL A 19 3.21 5.97 8.03
CA VAL A 19 2.81 7.30 7.56
C VAL A 19 3.69 8.33 8.25
N VAL A 20 4.40 9.14 7.45
CA VAL A 20 5.22 10.25 7.95
C VAL A 20 4.38 11.50 8.05
N SER A 21 3.53 11.77 7.04
CA SER A 21 2.71 12.97 6.97
C SER A 21 1.47 12.67 6.14
N GLY A 22 0.34 13.24 6.53
CA GLY A 22 -0.93 13.06 5.86
C GLY A 22 -1.70 11.87 6.42
N THR A 23 -2.67 11.40 5.65
CA THR A 23 -3.53 10.28 6.02
C THR A 23 -3.61 9.31 4.84
N ALA A 24 -3.39 8.03 5.10
CA ALA A 24 -3.51 6.98 4.10
C ALA A 24 -4.78 6.16 4.36
N GLU A 25 -5.49 5.83 3.29
CA GLU A 25 -6.53 4.80 3.35
C GLU A 25 -5.92 3.51 2.82
N VAL A 26 -6.02 2.45 3.62
CA VAL A 26 -5.40 1.16 3.32
C VAL A 26 -6.49 0.10 3.21
N ILE A 27 -6.41 -0.68 2.13
CA ILE A 27 -7.15 -1.93 2.00
C ILE A 27 -6.12 -3.04 2.14
N ASN A 28 -6.33 -3.90 3.12
CA ASN A 28 -5.38 -4.97 3.45
C ASN A 28 -6.16 -6.24 3.72
N ASN A 29 -6.09 -7.19 2.80
CA ASN A 29 -6.75 -8.49 2.91
C ASN A 29 -8.25 -8.38 3.21
N GLY A 30 -8.92 -7.43 2.56
CA GLY A 30 -10.35 -7.21 2.73
C GLY A 30 -10.74 -6.20 3.80
N ASP A 31 -9.82 -5.83 4.69
CA ASP A 31 -10.08 -4.81 5.70
C ASP A 31 -9.70 -3.44 5.15
N THR A 32 -10.51 -2.44 5.49
CA THR A 32 -10.26 -1.05 5.10
C THR A 32 -10.10 -0.21 6.35
N TYR A 33 -9.01 0.56 6.42
CA TYR A 33 -8.75 1.43 7.58
C TYR A 33 -7.91 2.64 7.18
N LEU A 34 -7.87 3.63 8.07
CA LEU A 34 -7.07 4.84 7.87
C LEU A 34 -5.83 4.77 8.76
N LEU A 35 -4.72 5.24 8.22
CA LEU A 35 -3.48 5.46 8.97
C LEU A 35 -3.19 6.95 8.99
N ASN A 36 -3.01 7.50 10.17
CA ASN A 36 -2.62 8.89 10.37
C ASN A 36 -1.12 8.97 10.63
N GLN A 37 -0.62 10.20 10.82
CA GLN A 37 0.80 10.43 11.06
C GLN A 37 1.32 9.54 12.20
N ASN A 38 2.46 8.92 11.97
CA ASN A 38 3.14 7.99 12.89
C ASN A 38 2.46 6.63 13.07
N GLU A 39 1.35 6.38 12.38
CA GLU A 39 0.71 5.06 12.39
C GLU A 39 1.29 4.19 11.29
N SER A 40 1.19 2.88 11.46
CA SER A 40 1.77 1.93 10.54
C SER A 40 0.94 0.66 10.43
N THR A 41 1.21 -0.09 9.36
CA THR A 41 0.56 -1.38 9.13
C THR A 41 1.52 -2.33 8.44
N TYR A 42 1.28 -3.62 8.59
CA TYR A 42 2.02 -4.67 7.89
C TYR A 42 1.16 -5.26 6.80
N ILE A 43 1.74 -5.39 5.61
CA ILE A 43 1.14 -6.07 4.48
C ILE A 43 1.88 -7.38 4.30
N VAL A 44 1.23 -8.48 4.60
CA VAL A 44 1.84 -9.81 4.54
C VAL A 44 1.82 -10.32 3.11
N ALA A 45 2.85 -11.05 2.70
CA ALA A 45 2.90 -11.67 1.39
C ALA A 45 1.63 -12.51 1.17
N GLY A 46 1.07 -12.42 -0.03
CA GLY A 46 -0.16 -13.10 -0.39
C GLY A 46 -1.44 -12.32 -0.08
N ASN A 47 -1.36 -11.23 0.68
CA ASN A 47 -2.53 -10.40 0.94
C ASN A 47 -2.73 -9.35 -0.16
N LYS A 48 -3.97 -9.18 -0.58
CA LYS A 48 -4.33 -8.10 -1.48
C LYS A 48 -4.29 -6.78 -0.72
N HIS A 49 -3.74 -5.76 -1.34
CA HIS A 49 -3.62 -4.46 -0.68
C HIS A 49 -3.74 -3.31 -1.68
N ARG A 50 -4.20 -2.18 -1.18
CA ARG A 50 -4.29 -0.93 -1.92
C ARG A 50 -4.01 0.23 -0.97
N LEU A 51 -3.37 1.25 -1.51
CA LEU A 51 -3.09 2.50 -0.81
C LEU A 51 -3.76 3.65 -1.55
N SER A 52 -4.42 4.54 -0.83
CA SER A 52 -4.94 5.76 -1.42
C SER A 52 -4.75 6.94 -0.46
N ASN A 53 -4.77 8.14 -1.04
CA ASN A 53 -4.70 9.39 -0.28
C ASN A 53 -6.07 10.05 -0.32
N PRO A 54 -6.90 9.86 0.71
CA PRO A 54 -8.27 10.39 0.71
C PRO A 54 -8.35 11.88 1.07
N GLY A 55 -7.24 12.44 1.56
CA GLY A 55 -7.23 13.81 2.05
C GLY A 55 -6.87 14.84 0.98
N VAL A 56 -6.70 16.07 1.42
CA VAL A 56 -6.32 17.20 0.56
C VAL A 56 -4.85 17.55 0.68
N VAL A 57 -4.14 16.98 1.62
CA VAL A 57 -2.69 17.21 1.80
C VAL A 57 -1.90 16.05 1.22
N MET A 58 -0.63 16.30 0.90
CA MET A 58 0.25 15.28 0.38
C MET A 58 0.47 14.18 1.42
N LEU A 59 0.41 12.94 0.97
CA LEU A 59 0.73 11.78 1.79
C LEU A 59 2.19 11.41 1.57
N ILE A 60 2.93 11.29 2.66
CA ILE A 60 4.34 10.86 2.66
C ILE A 60 4.43 9.61 3.52
N MET A 61 4.98 8.55 2.95
CA MET A 61 5.09 7.26 3.62
C MET A 61 6.48 6.67 3.45
N ILE A 62 6.85 5.82 4.43
CA ILE A 62 8.02 4.97 4.34
C ILE A 62 7.52 3.53 4.17
N GLU A 63 8.09 2.81 3.21
CA GLU A 63 7.85 1.39 3.04
C GLU A 63 9.13 0.62 3.31
N VAL A 64 9.05 -0.40 4.16
CA VAL A 64 10.13 -1.35 4.39
C VAL A 64 9.69 -2.67 3.80
N GLN A 65 10.49 -3.21 2.89
CA GLN A 65 10.18 -4.46 2.20
C GLN A 65 11.12 -5.54 2.70
N THR A 66 10.55 -6.68 3.06
CA THR A 66 11.32 -7.84 3.55
C THR A 66 10.79 -9.09 2.87
N GLY A 67 11.68 -10.05 2.61
CA GLY A 67 11.29 -11.30 2.00
C GLY A 67 12.40 -11.89 1.13
N GLU A 68 12.10 -13.01 0.51
CA GLU A 68 13.08 -13.73 -0.29
C GLU A 68 13.33 -13.10 -1.65
N TYR A 69 12.35 -12.37 -2.18
CA TYR A 69 12.46 -11.76 -3.49
C TYR A 69 11.74 -10.41 -3.51
N LEU A 70 12.48 -9.36 -3.84
CA LEU A 70 11.97 -7.99 -3.82
C LEU A 70 11.83 -7.40 -5.22
N GLY A 71 11.89 -8.21 -6.28
CA GLY A 71 11.75 -7.74 -7.66
C GLY A 71 10.35 -7.23 -7.96
N GLU A 72 10.26 -6.25 -8.85
CA GLU A 72 8.98 -5.64 -9.20
C GLU A 72 8.06 -6.57 -9.99
N ASP A 73 8.57 -7.64 -10.54
CA ASP A 73 7.77 -8.64 -11.24
C ASP A 73 7.06 -9.61 -10.27
N ASP A 74 7.31 -9.53 -8.96
CA ASP A 74 6.57 -10.26 -7.94
C ASP A 74 5.31 -9.49 -7.56
N ILE A 75 4.44 -9.23 -8.53
CA ILE A 75 3.24 -8.44 -8.32
C ILE A 75 2.09 -8.96 -9.17
N VAL A 76 0.91 -9.02 -8.56
CA VAL A 76 -0.35 -9.27 -9.27
C VAL A 76 -1.23 -8.06 -9.03
N ARG A 77 -1.73 -7.47 -10.12
CA ARG A 77 -2.63 -6.31 -10.05
C ARG A 77 -4.05 -6.74 -10.39
N PHE A 78 -4.99 -6.26 -9.58
CA PHE A 78 -6.40 -6.61 -9.74
C PHE A 78 -7.23 -5.49 -10.34
N GLU A 79 -6.76 -4.25 -10.23
CA GLU A 79 -7.37 -3.12 -10.89
C GLU A 79 -6.33 -2.01 -11.05
N ASP A 80 -6.59 -1.13 -12.03
CA ASP A 80 -5.70 -0.02 -12.34
C ASP A 80 -6.56 1.20 -12.61
N GLU A 81 -6.78 2.02 -11.58
CA GLU A 81 -7.68 3.16 -11.67
C GLU A 81 -7.15 4.28 -12.54
N TYR A 82 -5.85 4.35 -12.75
CA TYR A 82 -5.22 5.46 -13.45
C TYR A 82 -4.49 5.05 -14.71
N GLY A 83 -4.71 3.83 -15.19
CA GLY A 83 -4.11 3.36 -16.42
C GLY A 83 -2.61 3.15 -16.36
N ARG A 84 -2.08 3.02 -15.14
CA ARG A 84 -0.65 2.81 -14.93
C ARG A 84 -0.39 2.07 -13.64
N ILE A 85 0.67 1.38 -13.63
CA ILE A 85 1.14 0.77 -12.38
C ILE A 85 2.64 0.58 -12.39
#